data_2f0d2dd399fc89ada7a5919ec3b975f3
#
_entry.id   2f0d2dd399fc89ada7a5919ec3b975f3
#
_cell.length_a   1.000
_cell.length_b   1.000
_cell.length_c   1.000
_cell.angle_alpha   90.00
_cell.angle_beta   90.00
_cell.angle_gamma   90.00
#
_symmetry.space_group_name_H-M   'P 1'
#
loop_
_entity.id
_entity.type
_entity.pdbx_description
1 polymer ?
#
loop_
_entity_poly.entity_id
_entity_poly.type
_entity_poly.pdbx_seq_one_letter_code
_entity_poly.pdbx_strand_id
1 'polypeptide(L)'
;MAENTVVYYGTGRRKNAVARVRIVPGTGKVTVNKRDAAEYFGRQQLLEGALAPFKVTDTAGAFDVIALCDGGGISGQAGALRLGIARALLNAGDYRADLKRAGFLTRDSRVVERKKYGL
;
A
#
# COMPACT_ATOMS: atom_id res chain seq x y z
N MET A 1 -20.21 0.95 18.88
CA MET A 1 -19.87 1.37 18.37
C MET A 1 -18.63 1.18 17.75
N ALA A 2 -18.28 1.89 17.03
CA ALA A 2 -17.16 1.71 16.22
C ALA A 2 -15.90 1.60 17.00
N GLU A 3 -16.01 1.79 18.21
CA GLU A 3 -14.85 1.72 19.01
C GLU A 3 -14.18 0.38 18.99
N ASN A 4 -14.82 -0.63 18.51
CA ASN A 4 -14.17 -1.92 18.44
C ASN A 4 -13.53 -2.22 17.08
N THR A 5 -13.43 -1.22 16.24
CA THR A 5 -12.85 -1.43 14.93
C THR A 5 -11.36 -1.67 15.06
N VAL A 6 -10.89 -2.74 14.46
CA VAL A 6 -9.46 -3.05 14.44
C VAL A 6 -8.84 -2.33 13.27
N VAL A 7 -7.71 -1.69 13.50
CA VAL A 7 -6.99 -0.95 12.47
C VAL A 7 -5.60 -1.56 12.33
N TYR A 8 -5.21 -1.84 11.10
CA TYR A 8 -3.89 -2.35 10.82
C TYR A 8 -3.10 -1.30 10.05
N TYR A 9 -1.88 -1.07 10.47
CA TYR A 9 -1.07 0.01 9.93
C TYR A 9 0.09 -0.52 9.11
N GLY A 10 0.47 0.20 8.07
CA GLY A 10 1.68 -0.09 7.31
C GLY A 10 2.19 1.18 6.67
N THR A 11 3.49 1.31 6.58
CA THR A 11 4.10 2.46 5.93
C THR A 11 4.89 1.96 4.74
N GLY A 12 4.69 2.56 3.58
CA GLY A 12 5.45 2.24 2.39
C GLY A 12 6.25 3.44 1.93
N ARG A 13 7.37 3.16 1.29
CA ARG A 13 8.22 4.22 0.75
C ARG A 13 8.71 3.81 -0.60
N ARG A 14 8.82 4.77 -1.50
CA ARG A 14 9.40 4.51 -2.79
C ARG A 14 10.01 5.80 -3.29
N LYS A 15 11.34 5.83 -3.39
CA LYS A 15 12.07 7.04 -3.73
C LYS A 15 11.69 8.13 -2.71
N ASN A 16 11.15 9.22 -3.16
CA ASN A 16 10.77 10.31 -2.27
C ASN A 16 9.34 10.23 -1.78
N ALA A 17 8.61 9.21 -2.18
CA ALA A 17 7.21 9.09 -1.80
C ALA A 17 7.08 8.25 -0.53
N VAL A 18 6.16 8.65 0.33
CA VAL A 18 5.85 7.92 1.55
C VAL A 18 4.34 7.75 1.62
N ALA A 19 3.88 6.56 1.97
CA ALA A 19 2.47 6.31 2.17
C ALA A 19 2.26 5.75 3.57
N ARG A 20 1.45 6.42 4.36
CA ARG A 20 1.06 5.93 5.67
C ARG A 20 -0.33 5.34 5.51
N VAL A 21 -0.44 4.05 5.72
CA VAL A 21 -1.64 3.30 5.36
C VAL A 21 -2.30 2.74 6.59
N ARG A 22 -3.63 2.88 6.65
CA ARG A 22 -4.46 2.19 7.63
C ARG A 22 -5.45 1.36 6.85
N ILE A 23 -5.63 0.11 7.24
CA ILE A 23 -6.69 -0.70 6.66
C ILE A 23 -7.59 -1.17 7.78
N VAL A 24 -8.89 -1.20 7.51
CA VAL A 24 -9.89 -1.65 8.46
C VAL A 24 -10.83 -2.59 7.73
N PRO A 25 -11.46 -3.52 8.43
CA PRO A 25 -12.46 -4.37 7.77
C PRO A 25 -13.53 -3.50 7.13
N GLY A 26 -13.87 -3.78 5.91
CA GLY A 26 -14.81 -2.94 5.18
C GLY A 26 -15.24 -3.57 3.87
N THR A 27 -15.48 -2.74 2.89
CA THR A 27 -16.06 -3.17 1.63
C THR A 27 -15.20 -2.88 0.40
N GLY A 28 -14.01 -2.34 0.61
CA GLY A 28 -13.11 -2.07 -0.51
C GLY A 28 -12.99 -0.60 -0.87
N LYS A 29 -13.44 0.28 0.01
CA LYS A 29 -13.34 1.71 -0.26
C LYS A 29 -11.90 2.16 -0.03
N VAL A 30 -11.35 2.93 -0.95
CA VAL A 30 -9.96 3.39 -0.85
C VAL A 30 -9.94 4.91 -0.91
N THR A 31 -9.38 5.51 0.12
CA THR A 31 -9.27 6.96 0.24
C THR A 31 -7.80 7.34 0.38
N VAL A 32 -7.35 8.29 -0.42
CA VAL A 32 -5.98 8.78 -0.36
C VAL A 32 -6.02 10.28 -0.16
N ASN A 33 -5.40 10.74 0.89
CA ASN A 33 -5.37 12.16 1.23
C ASN A 33 -6.77 12.76 1.25
N LYS A 34 -7.70 11.99 1.82
CA LYS A 34 -9.11 12.39 2.00
C LYS A 34 -9.89 12.50 0.69
N ARG A 35 -9.38 11.91 -0.38
CA ARG A 35 -10.06 11.90 -1.67
C ARG A 35 -10.24 10.46 -2.12
N ASP A 36 -11.21 10.21 -2.96
CA ASP A 36 -11.36 8.89 -3.55
C ASP A 36 -10.08 8.55 -4.33
N ALA A 37 -9.57 7.34 -4.15
CA ALA A 37 -8.29 6.97 -4.73
C ALA A 37 -8.30 7.01 -6.25
N ALA A 38 -9.40 6.62 -6.87
CA ALA A 38 -9.48 6.65 -8.33
C ALA A 38 -9.35 8.08 -8.84
N GLU A 39 -9.94 9.02 -8.12
CA GLU A 39 -9.85 10.40 -8.45
C GLU A 39 -8.45 10.96 -8.18
N TYR A 40 -7.88 10.54 -7.07
CA TYR A 40 -6.57 11.03 -6.65
C TYR A 40 -5.49 10.63 -7.66
N PHE A 41 -5.46 9.37 -8.07
CA PHE A 41 -4.43 8.91 -8.99
C PHE A 41 -4.73 9.25 -10.43
N GLY A 42 -5.98 9.33 -10.81
CA GLY A 42 -6.35 9.70 -12.16
C GLY A 42 -6.05 8.66 -13.22
N ARG A 43 -5.44 7.55 -12.85
CA ARG A 43 -5.13 6.47 -13.77
C ARG A 43 -5.49 5.15 -13.14
N GLN A 44 -6.29 4.39 -13.85
CA GLN A 44 -6.74 3.10 -13.35
C GLN A 44 -5.58 2.14 -13.10
N GLN A 45 -4.57 2.18 -13.96
CA GLN A 45 -3.43 1.28 -13.82
C GLN A 45 -2.66 1.52 -12.53
N LEU A 46 -2.52 2.77 -12.13
CA LEU A 46 -1.81 3.09 -10.89
C LEU A 46 -2.59 2.57 -9.69
N LEU A 47 -3.90 2.75 -9.71
CA LEU A 47 -4.73 2.29 -8.62
C LEU A 47 -4.72 0.77 -8.53
N GLU A 48 -4.85 0.09 -9.66
CA GLU A 48 -4.82 -1.37 -9.66
C GLU A 48 -3.49 -1.89 -9.13
N GLY A 49 -2.39 -1.26 -9.53
CA GLY A 49 -1.09 -1.66 -9.02
C GLY A 49 -0.96 -1.46 -7.53
N ALA A 50 -1.50 -0.36 -7.03
CA ALA A 50 -1.43 -0.09 -5.59
C ALA A 50 -2.25 -1.08 -4.79
N LEU A 51 -3.35 -1.57 -5.34
CA LEU A 51 -4.24 -2.50 -4.64
C LEU A 51 -3.91 -3.97 -4.91
N ALA A 52 -2.88 -4.24 -5.69
CA ALA A 52 -2.52 -5.62 -6.03
C ALA A 52 -2.29 -6.54 -4.82
N PRO A 53 -1.76 -6.04 -3.68
CA PRO A 53 -1.62 -6.93 -2.52
C PRO A 53 -2.92 -7.56 -2.07
N PHE A 54 -4.05 -6.87 -2.24
CA PHE A 54 -5.33 -7.45 -1.87
C PHE A 54 -5.70 -8.61 -2.79
N LYS A 55 -5.29 -8.56 -4.05
CA LYS A 55 -5.59 -9.63 -4.98
C LYS A 55 -4.82 -10.88 -4.65
N VAL A 56 -3.53 -10.75 -4.36
CA VAL A 56 -2.70 -11.93 -4.13
C VAL A 56 -3.00 -12.59 -2.79
N THR A 57 -3.64 -11.89 -1.88
CA THR A 57 -4.05 -12.45 -0.60
C THR A 57 -5.51 -12.83 -0.59
N ASP A 58 -6.20 -12.65 -1.73
CA ASP A 58 -7.62 -12.95 -1.87
C ASP A 58 -8.46 -12.20 -0.85
N THR A 59 -8.13 -10.93 -0.65
CA THR A 59 -8.86 -10.09 0.31
C THR A 59 -9.45 -8.86 -0.36
N ALA A 60 -9.53 -8.86 -1.70
CA ALA A 60 -10.12 -7.72 -2.40
C ALA A 60 -11.55 -7.52 -1.93
N GLY A 61 -11.88 -6.30 -1.56
CA GLY A 61 -13.21 -5.99 -1.06
C GLY A 61 -13.42 -6.28 0.41
N ALA A 62 -12.42 -6.81 1.11
CA ALA A 62 -12.57 -7.13 2.52
C ALA A 62 -12.14 -6.00 3.45
N PHE A 63 -11.38 -5.07 2.93
CA PHE A 63 -10.82 -3.97 3.74
C PHE A 63 -11.06 -2.63 3.08
N ASP A 64 -11.24 -1.63 3.90
CA ASP A 64 -11.18 -0.24 3.45
C ASP A 64 -9.78 0.29 3.72
N VAL A 65 -9.31 1.18 2.87
CA VAL A 65 -7.98 1.76 2.98
C VAL A 65 -8.09 3.25 3.21
N ILE A 66 -7.37 3.74 4.21
CA ILE A 66 -7.26 5.16 4.46
C ILE A 66 -5.76 5.46 4.43
N ALA A 67 -5.32 6.21 3.47
CA ALA A 67 -3.90 6.46 3.28
C ALA A 67 -3.59 7.93 3.19
N LEU A 68 -2.42 8.29 3.69
CA LEU A 68 -1.87 9.61 3.51
C LEU A 68 -0.58 9.46 2.73
N CYS A 69 -0.52 10.03 1.56
CA CYS A 69 0.64 9.94 0.69
C CYS A 69 1.29 11.30 0.55
N ASP A 70 2.61 11.29 0.48
CA ASP A 70 3.37 12.54 0.46
C ASP A 70 4.63 12.32 -0.37
N GLY A 71 5.08 13.36 -1.01
CA GLY A 71 6.34 13.37 -1.73
C GLY A 71 6.33 12.62 -3.05
N GLY A 72 7.37 12.82 -3.81
CA GLY A 72 7.51 12.19 -5.11
C GLY A 72 6.39 12.53 -6.05
N GLY A 73 6.18 11.73 -7.05
CA GLY A 73 5.09 11.93 -7.98
C GLY A 73 3.98 10.91 -7.73
N ILE A 74 2.91 11.03 -8.46
CA ILE A 74 1.76 10.16 -8.32
C ILE A 74 2.16 8.67 -8.50
N SER A 75 3.00 8.40 -9.47
CA SER A 75 3.47 7.05 -9.72
C SER A 75 4.25 6.49 -8.55
N GLY A 76 5.14 7.31 -7.98
CA GLY A 76 5.90 6.90 -6.80
C GLY A 76 5.00 6.68 -5.61
N GLN A 77 3.97 7.53 -5.46
CA GLN A 77 3.02 7.37 -4.37
C GLN A 77 2.21 6.08 -4.50
N ALA A 78 1.85 5.69 -5.73
CA ALA A 78 1.15 4.43 -5.94
C ALA A 78 2.02 3.25 -5.51
N GLY A 79 3.32 3.29 -5.83
CA GLY A 79 4.24 2.25 -5.40
C GLY A 79 4.42 2.22 -3.89
N ALA A 80 4.49 3.39 -3.26
CA ALA A 80 4.59 3.48 -1.81
C ALA A 80 3.32 2.95 -1.15
N LEU A 81 2.17 3.25 -1.73
CA LEU A 81 0.89 2.77 -1.21
C LEU A 81 0.84 1.24 -1.28
N ARG A 82 1.28 0.65 -2.38
CA ARG A 82 1.31 -0.80 -2.51
C ARG A 82 2.12 -1.45 -1.39
N LEU A 83 3.29 -0.92 -1.13
CA LEU A 83 4.14 -1.46 -0.07
C LEU A 83 3.49 -1.27 1.31
N GLY A 84 2.89 -0.11 1.53
CA GLY A 84 2.21 0.16 2.79
C GLY A 84 1.04 -0.78 3.02
N ILE A 85 0.25 -1.05 1.99
CA ILE A 85 -0.86 -1.99 2.08
C ILE A 85 -0.33 -3.40 2.40
N ALA A 86 0.73 -3.82 1.71
CA ALA A 86 1.31 -5.14 1.97
C ALA A 86 1.76 -5.25 3.42
N ARG A 87 2.39 -4.22 3.95
CA ARG A 87 2.84 -4.24 5.34
C ARG A 87 1.68 -4.23 6.31
N ALA A 88 0.61 -3.50 6.00
CA ALA A 88 -0.57 -3.51 6.85
C ALA A 88 -1.22 -4.90 6.85
N LEU A 89 -1.24 -5.57 5.70
CA LEU A 89 -1.79 -6.92 5.63
C LEU A 89 -1.00 -7.92 6.44
N LEU A 90 0.31 -7.72 6.60
CA LEU A 90 1.09 -8.61 7.46
C LEU A 90 0.59 -8.58 8.89
N ASN A 91 0.04 -7.44 9.31
CA ASN A 91 -0.50 -7.33 10.66
C ASN A 91 -1.92 -7.84 10.75
N ALA A 92 -2.60 -7.95 9.62
CA ALA A 92 -4.01 -8.33 9.62
C ALA A 92 -4.22 -9.84 9.60
N GLY A 93 -3.23 -10.61 9.15
CA GLY A 93 -3.40 -12.05 9.07
C GLY A 93 -2.16 -12.72 8.53
N ASP A 94 -2.31 -13.98 8.18
CA ASP A 94 -1.19 -14.81 7.75
C ASP A 94 -1.03 -14.74 6.23
N TYR A 95 -0.61 -13.61 5.75
CA TYR A 95 -0.49 -13.37 4.31
C TYR A 95 0.96 -13.25 3.83
N ARG A 96 1.92 -13.48 4.72
CA ARG A 96 3.31 -13.24 4.37
C ARG A 96 3.77 -14.04 3.17
N ALA A 97 3.40 -15.31 3.09
CA ALA A 97 3.86 -16.15 2.01
C ALA A 97 3.35 -15.65 0.65
N ASP A 98 2.09 -15.26 0.59
CA ASP A 98 1.52 -14.76 -0.65
C ASP A 98 2.13 -13.44 -1.06
N LEU A 99 2.32 -12.55 -0.11
CA LEU A 99 2.89 -11.24 -0.39
C LEU A 99 4.35 -11.35 -0.79
N LYS A 100 5.08 -12.24 -0.14
CA LYS A 100 6.49 -12.43 -0.46
C LYS A 100 6.66 -13.04 -1.85
N ARG A 101 5.83 -14.03 -2.16
CA ARG A 101 5.89 -14.69 -3.46
C ARG A 101 5.61 -13.72 -4.60
N ALA A 102 4.71 -12.78 -4.37
CA ALA A 102 4.38 -11.77 -5.37
C ALA A 102 5.40 -10.62 -5.43
N GLY A 103 6.34 -10.58 -4.50
CA GLY A 103 7.37 -9.54 -4.50
C GLY A 103 6.95 -8.24 -3.84
N PHE A 104 5.82 -8.24 -3.12
CA PHE A 104 5.31 -7.00 -2.55
C PHE A 104 5.93 -6.64 -1.20
N LEU A 105 6.70 -7.52 -0.60
CA LEU A 105 7.38 -7.23 0.64
C LEU A 105 8.83 -6.84 0.43
N THR A 106 9.32 -7.01 -0.78
CA THR A 106 10.71 -6.72 -1.04
C THR A 106 10.94 -5.22 -0.98
N ARG A 107 11.88 -4.79 -0.14
CA ARG A 107 12.19 -3.46 -0.09
C ARG A 107 12.88 -3.20 -1.35
N ASP A 108 12.74 -2.09 -1.90
CA ASP A 108 13.41 -1.79 -3.14
C ASP A 108 14.90 -1.69 -2.87
N SER A 109 15.54 -2.82 -2.93
CA SER A 109 16.93 -2.90 -2.60
C SER A 109 17.77 -2.11 -3.55
N ARG A 110 17.24 -1.83 -4.71
CA ARG A 110 17.97 -1.04 -5.61
C ARG A 110 18.10 0.37 -5.15
N VAL A 111 17.17 0.82 -4.37
CA VAL A 111 17.28 2.11 -3.80
C VAL A 111 18.41 2.11 -2.83
N VAL A 112 18.59 1.00 -2.18
CA VAL A 112 19.61 0.90 -1.21
C VAL A 112 20.92 0.68 -1.87
N GLU A 113 20.90 -0.20 -2.84
CA GLU A 113 22.06 -0.50 -3.45
C GLU A 113 22.55 0.47 -4.28
N ARG A 114 21.83 1.20 -4.67
CA ARG A 114 22.23 2.06 -5.49
C ARG A 114 23.04 2.88 -4.85
N LYS A 115 23.17 2.74 -3.92
CA LYS A 115 23.83 3.31 -3.42
C LYS A 115 24.99 2.99 -3.52
N LYS A 116 25.14 2.24 -3.97
CA LYS A 116 26.03 1.92 -4.24
C LYS A 116 26.53 2.31 -5.12
N TYR A 117 26.14 2.56 -5.57
CA TYR A 117 26.51 3.00 -6.20
C TYR A 117 27.04 3.75 -6.30
N GLY A 118 26.94 3.75 -6.15
CA GLY A 118 27.35 4.27 -6.20
C GLY A 118 28.03 4.31 -6.00
N LEU A 119 28.17 4.00 -5.95
CA LEU A 119 28.67 3.97 -5.79
C LEU A 119 29.05 4.18 -5.84
#